data_030bc21125b71d3eedf0c58c7f0605a8
#
_entry.id   030bc21125b71d3eedf0c58c7f0605a8
#
_cell.length_a   1.000
_cell.length_b   1.000
_cell.length_c   1.000
_cell.angle_alpha   90.00
_cell.angle_beta   90.00
_cell.angle_gamma   90.00
#
_symmetry.space_group_name_H-M   'P 1'
#
loop_
_entity.id
_entity.type
_entity.pdbx_description
1 polymer ?
#
loop_
_entity_poly.entity_id
_entity_poly.type
_entity_poly.pdbx_seq_one_letter_code
_entity_poly.pdbx_strand_id
1 'polypeptide(L)'
;MKQIFMATLLLLMSIHSAMAFSAVDAFTSAPDVVLPLLPKNTRLDMIDYFNSGTSIASKNKLDGEARILSLTDKVLRFTMSEVSEYQVGVLKYGKEEIIALIETLKTPIADSRISFYNSRWEPIEKSCFKEPDLKTWLTKVGSKKIDDVRAALPFMLVQYEYNSEDNTLTLTSNAEQFLSREAYSGISQWLKPSLKYAWNGKKFTLVKE
;
A
#
# COMPACT_ATOMS: atom_id res chain seq x y z
N MET A 1 -56.00 -0.59 -21.56
CA MET A 1 -55.10 -1.71 -21.31
C MET A 1 -53.70 -1.56 -21.95
N LYS A 2 -53.55 -0.89 -23.11
CA LYS A 2 -52.20 -0.71 -23.74
C LYS A 2 -51.25 0.27 -23.02
N GLN A 3 -51.75 1.22 -22.22
CA GLN A 3 -50.94 2.19 -21.51
C GLN A 3 -50.36 1.67 -20.20
N ILE A 4 -50.95 0.65 -19.60
CA ILE A 4 -50.44 0.02 -18.34
C ILE A 4 -49.27 -0.90 -18.64
N PHE A 5 -49.22 -1.51 -19.84
CA PHE A 5 -48.09 -2.38 -20.24
C PHE A 5 -46.82 -1.66 -20.55
N MET A 6 -46.88 -0.37 -20.92
CA MET A 6 -45.71 0.45 -21.23
C MET A 6 -45.03 1.03 -19.97
N ALA A 7 -45.79 1.21 -18.88
CA ALA A 7 -45.23 1.67 -17.60
C ALA A 7 -44.49 0.59 -16.84
N THR A 8 -44.86 -0.70 -16.98
CA THR A 8 -44.16 -1.82 -16.33
C THR A 8 -42.87 -2.22 -17.03
N LEU A 9 -42.73 -1.90 -18.34
CA LEU A 9 -41.47 -2.21 -19.07
C LEU A 9 -40.34 -1.21 -18.77
N LEU A 10 -40.67 0.01 -18.30
CA LEU A 10 -39.70 1.03 -17.92
C LEU A 10 -39.12 0.84 -16.49
N LEU A 11 -39.73 0.01 -15.66
CA LEU A 11 -39.29 -0.26 -14.28
C LEU A 11 -38.30 -1.42 -14.17
N LEU A 12 -38.01 -2.10 -15.29
CA LEU A 12 -37.00 -3.15 -15.40
C LEU A 12 -35.64 -2.62 -15.90
N MET A 13 -35.42 -1.32 -15.87
CA MET A 13 -34.07 -0.78 -16.05
C MET A 13 -33.23 -1.12 -14.82
N SER A 14 -32.75 -2.35 -14.83
CA SER A 14 -31.47 -2.83 -14.31
C SER A 14 -30.78 -1.86 -13.33
N ILE A 15 -30.99 -2.10 -12.04
CA ILE A 15 -30.00 -1.76 -11.02
C ILE A 15 -28.77 -2.64 -11.31
N HIS A 16 -27.97 -2.26 -12.28
CA HIS A 16 -26.59 -2.72 -12.34
C HIS A 16 -25.89 -2.04 -11.16
N SER A 17 -25.93 -2.67 -10.01
CA SER A 17 -24.97 -2.37 -8.95
C SER A 17 -23.60 -2.63 -9.56
N ALA A 18 -22.94 -1.59 -10.04
CA ALA A 18 -21.53 -1.67 -10.37
C ALA A 18 -20.85 -2.16 -9.09
N MET A 19 -20.44 -3.42 -9.04
CA MET A 19 -19.66 -3.94 -7.92
C MET A 19 -18.43 -3.06 -7.84
N ALA A 20 -18.21 -2.45 -6.68
CA ALA A 20 -17.04 -1.62 -6.45
C ALA A 20 -15.78 -2.49 -6.60
N PHE A 21 -14.80 -2.00 -7.33
CA PHE A 21 -13.52 -2.68 -7.51
C PHE A 21 -12.86 -2.92 -6.13
N SER A 22 -12.49 -4.16 -5.86
CA SER A 22 -12.00 -4.60 -4.56
C SER A 22 -10.49 -4.87 -4.56
N ALA A 23 -9.91 -5.03 -3.38
CA ALA A 23 -8.51 -5.45 -3.25
C ALA A 23 -8.28 -6.88 -3.79
N VAL A 24 -9.29 -7.75 -3.72
CA VAL A 24 -9.26 -9.09 -4.33
C VAL A 24 -9.23 -8.97 -5.85
N ASP A 25 -10.06 -8.09 -6.45
CA ASP A 25 -10.05 -7.87 -7.90
C ASP A 25 -8.69 -7.33 -8.36
N ALA A 26 -8.14 -6.36 -7.63
CA ALA A 26 -6.81 -5.84 -7.90
C ALA A 26 -5.75 -6.94 -7.83
N PHE A 27 -5.71 -7.72 -6.75
CA PHE A 27 -4.71 -8.77 -6.57
C PHE A 27 -4.81 -9.87 -7.63
N THR A 28 -6.02 -10.35 -7.93
CA THR A 28 -6.23 -11.45 -8.87
C THR A 28 -6.06 -11.03 -10.34
N SER A 29 -6.31 -9.76 -10.67
CA SER A 29 -6.11 -9.21 -12.02
C SER A 29 -4.70 -8.68 -12.28
N ALA A 30 -3.82 -8.62 -11.27
CA ALA A 30 -2.47 -8.10 -11.44
C ALA A 30 -1.72 -8.86 -12.56
N PRO A 31 -1.03 -8.15 -13.46
CA PRO A 31 -0.21 -8.80 -14.47
C PRO A 31 1.05 -9.43 -13.85
N ASP A 32 1.57 -10.49 -14.47
CA ASP A 32 2.74 -11.21 -13.96
C ASP A 32 4.00 -10.33 -13.89
N VAL A 33 4.08 -9.25 -14.66
CA VAL A 33 5.19 -8.29 -14.57
C VAL A 33 5.18 -7.51 -13.24
N VAL A 34 4.01 -7.34 -12.62
CA VAL A 34 3.86 -6.65 -11.32
C VAL A 34 4.05 -7.63 -10.16
N LEU A 35 3.54 -8.85 -10.29
CA LEU A 35 3.66 -9.91 -9.28
C LEU A 35 4.36 -11.14 -9.88
N PRO A 36 5.66 -11.05 -10.22
CA PRO A 36 6.34 -12.04 -11.07
C PRO A 36 6.45 -13.43 -10.46
N LEU A 37 6.45 -13.53 -9.13
CA LEU A 37 6.57 -14.82 -8.43
C LEU A 37 5.21 -15.49 -8.18
N LEU A 38 4.09 -14.78 -8.37
CA LEU A 38 2.74 -15.27 -8.06
C LEU A 38 1.89 -15.35 -9.33
N PRO A 39 1.88 -16.48 -10.07
CA PRO A 39 0.95 -16.69 -11.16
C PRO A 39 -0.52 -16.51 -10.74
N LYS A 40 -1.39 -16.20 -11.68
CA LYS A 40 -2.81 -15.94 -11.39
C LYS A 40 -3.47 -17.08 -10.59
N ASN A 41 -3.20 -18.34 -10.95
CA ASN A 41 -3.78 -19.50 -10.24
C ASN A 41 -3.32 -19.54 -8.78
N THR A 42 -2.02 -19.32 -8.52
CA THR A 42 -1.50 -19.23 -7.15
C THR A 42 -2.19 -18.13 -6.35
N ARG A 43 -2.46 -16.98 -6.97
CA ARG A 43 -3.18 -15.87 -6.31
C ARG A 43 -4.61 -16.22 -5.97
N LEU A 44 -5.31 -16.96 -6.83
CA LEU A 44 -6.65 -17.48 -6.57
C LEU A 44 -6.63 -18.48 -5.41
N ASP A 45 -5.71 -19.44 -5.44
CA ASP A 45 -5.54 -20.42 -4.35
C ASP A 45 -5.25 -19.71 -3.01
N MET A 46 -4.43 -18.65 -3.01
CA MET A 46 -4.16 -17.86 -1.79
C MET A 46 -5.43 -17.21 -1.22
N ILE A 47 -6.33 -16.69 -2.08
CA ILE A 47 -7.62 -16.13 -1.66
C ILE A 47 -8.49 -17.24 -1.06
N ASP A 48 -8.58 -18.39 -1.71
CA ASP A 48 -9.39 -19.52 -1.24
C ASP A 48 -8.90 -20.08 0.09
N TYR A 49 -7.58 -20.21 0.26
CA TYR A 49 -6.96 -20.64 1.53
C TYR A 49 -7.24 -19.64 2.66
N PHE A 50 -7.08 -18.36 2.39
CA PHE A 50 -7.38 -17.33 3.38
C PHE A 50 -8.84 -17.34 3.81
N ASN A 51 -9.77 -17.39 2.85
CA ASN A 51 -11.22 -17.40 3.12
C ASN A 51 -11.69 -18.66 3.84
N SER A 52 -11.04 -19.80 3.61
CA SER A 52 -11.33 -21.07 4.32
C SER A 52 -10.69 -21.13 5.72
N GLY A 53 -9.95 -20.11 6.14
CA GLY A 53 -9.20 -20.12 7.40
C GLY A 53 -8.01 -21.08 7.41
N THR A 54 -7.56 -21.50 6.24
CA THR A 54 -6.47 -22.48 6.09
C THR A 54 -5.11 -21.75 6.20
N SER A 55 -4.26 -22.22 7.10
CA SER A 55 -2.91 -21.63 7.32
C SER A 55 -1.85 -22.11 6.31
N ILE A 56 -2.26 -22.74 5.21
CA ILE A 56 -1.34 -23.27 4.20
C ILE A 56 -0.74 -22.11 3.39
N ALA A 57 0.59 -22.10 3.28
CA ALA A 57 1.28 -21.22 2.35
C ALA A 57 1.21 -21.77 0.93
N SER A 58 1.02 -20.88 -0.04
CA SER A 58 1.15 -21.23 -1.47
C SER A 58 2.61 -21.18 -1.88
N LYS A 59 3.01 -22.03 -2.83
CA LYS A 59 4.34 -21.97 -3.42
C LYS A 59 4.41 -20.90 -4.49
N ASN A 60 5.46 -20.06 -4.44
CA ASN A 60 5.78 -19.13 -5.50
C ASN A 60 6.63 -19.81 -6.60
N LYS A 61 6.93 -19.09 -7.70
CA LYS A 61 7.73 -19.63 -8.83
C LYS A 61 9.16 -20.04 -8.47
N LEU A 62 9.65 -19.71 -7.29
CA LEU A 62 10.99 -20.05 -6.80
C LEU A 62 10.92 -21.03 -5.61
N ASP A 63 9.82 -21.76 -5.47
CA ASP A 63 9.55 -22.71 -4.38
C ASP A 63 9.51 -22.10 -2.96
N GLY A 64 9.58 -20.75 -2.87
CA GLY A 64 9.39 -20.03 -1.62
C GLY A 64 7.92 -19.97 -1.20
N GLU A 65 7.67 -19.55 0.03
CA GLU A 65 6.34 -19.47 0.58
C GLU A 65 5.71 -18.07 0.40
N ALA A 66 4.45 -18.06 0.00
CA ALA A 66 3.60 -16.88 -0.11
C ALA A 66 2.29 -17.11 0.63
N ARG A 67 1.77 -16.09 1.29
CA ARG A 67 0.48 -16.15 2.00
C ARG A 67 -0.18 -14.79 2.13
N ILE A 68 -1.50 -14.77 2.23
CA ILE A 68 -2.24 -13.57 2.60
C ILE A 68 -2.12 -13.38 4.12
N LEU A 69 -1.80 -12.16 4.54
CA LEU A 69 -1.67 -11.78 5.94
C LEU A 69 -2.97 -11.15 6.47
N SER A 70 -3.62 -10.34 5.65
CA SER A 70 -4.91 -9.73 5.97
C SER A 70 -5.65 -9.34 4.69
N LEU A 71 -6.98 -9.31 4.77
CA LEU A 71 -7.85 -8.99 3.66
C LEU A 71 -9.08 -8.20 4.15
N THR A 72 -9.34 -7.08 3.50
CA THR A 72 -10.57 -6.29 3.56
C THR A 72 -11.03 -5.96 2.14
N ASP A 73 -12.18 -5.33 1.97
CA ASP A 73 -12.65 -4.90 0.64
C ASP A 73 -11.63 -4.00 -0.09
N LYS A 74 -10.91 -3.15 0.65
CA LYS A 74 -10.04 -2.11 0.09
C LYS A 74 -8.55 -2.35 0.30
N VAL A 75 -8.17 -3.30 1.14
CA VAL A 75 -6.76 -3.59 1.42
C VAL A 75 -6.53 -5.09 1.48
N LEU A 76 -5.51 -5.55 0.79
CA LEU A 76 -4.98 -6.90 0.88
C LEU A 76 -3.47 -6.83 1.17
N ARG A 77 -3.03 -7.50 2.25
CA ARG A 77 -1.61 -7.66 2.60
C ARG A 77 -1.19 -9.10 2.39
N PHE A 78 -0.03 -9.30 1.78
CA PHE A 78 0.48 -10.64 1.51
C PHE A 78 2.01 -10.65 1.47
N THR A 79 2.59 -11.82 1.69
CA THR A 79 3.99 -12.08 1.39
C THR A 79 4.10 -12.71 0.00
N MET A 80 5.10 -12.32 -0.77
CA MET A 80 5.44 -12.98 -2.03
C MET A 80 6.64 -13.92 -1.84
N SER A 81 7.40 -13.71 -0.77
CA SER A 81 8.51 -14.52 -0.29
C SER A 81 8.73 -14.25 1.20
N GLU A 82 9.66 -14.96 1.84
CA GLU A 82 10.00 -14.73 3.25
C GLU A 82 10.55 -13.33 3.52
N VAL A 83 11.18 -12.72 2.51
CA VAL A 83 11.87 -11.42 2.63
C VAL A 83 11.08 -10.26 2.02
N SER A 84 9.89 -10.50 1.48
CA SER A 84 9.10 -9.46 0.83
C SER A 84 7.65 -9.49 1.30
N GLU A 85 7.12 -8.31 1.59
CA GLU A 85 5.73 -8.09 1.95
C GLU A 85 5.12 -7.04 1.02
N TYR A 86 3.88 -7.24 0.66
CA TYR A 86 3.14 -6.38 -0.26
C TYR A 86 1.82 -5.97 0.36
N GLN A 87 1.40 -4.75 0.03
CA GLN A 87 0.06 -4.28 0.34
C GLN A 87 -0.57 -3.70 -0.93
N VAL A 88 -1.71 -4.23 -1.32
CA VAL A 88 -2.57 -3.68 -2.37
C VAL A 88 -3.66 -2.88 -1.70
N GLY A 89 -3.68 -1.57 -1.93
CA GLY A 89 -4.74 -0.67 -1.47
C GLY A 89 -5.58 -0.17 -2.64
N VAL A 90 -6.90 -0.15 -2.50
CA VAL A 90 -7.82 0.45 -3.47
C VAL A 90 -8.27 1.80 -2.95
N LEU A 91 -7.94 2.87 -3.69
CA LEU A 91 -8.24 4.24 -3.33
C LEU A 91 -9.23 4.86 -4.32
N LYS A 92 -10.12 5.71 -3.81
CA LYS A 92 -11.00 6.51 -4.65
C LYS A 92 -10.25 7.70 -5.23
N TYR A 93 -10.20 7.81 -6.56
CA TYR A 93 -9.54 8.89 -7.30
C TYR A 93 -10.56 9.62 -8.17
N GLY A 94 -11.15 10.68 -7.64
CA GLY A 94 -12.26 11.36 -8.28
C GLY A 94 -13.49 10.45 -8.41
N LYS A 95 -13.86 10.08 -9.65
CA LYS A 95 -14.95 9.13 -9.95
C LYS A 95 -14.47 7.70 -10.18
N GLU A 96 -13.16 7.48 -10.24
CA GLU A 96 -12.52 6.20 -10.52
C GLU A 96 -11.89 5.60 -9.26
N GLU A 97 -11.45 4.38 -9.35
CA GLU A 97 -10.64 3.72 -8.34
C GLU A 97 -9.26 3.43 -8.90
N ILE A 98 -8.25 3.62 -8.07
CA ILE A 98 -6.85 3.34 -8.38
C ILE A 98 -6.28 2.36 -7.39
N ILE A 99 -5.19 1.73 -7.79
CA ILE A 99 -4.44 0.77 -6.98
C ILE A 99 -3.19 1.48 -6.46
N ALA A 100 -2.97 1.43 -5.14
CA ALA A 100 -1.69 1.71 -4.52
C ALA A 100 -1.03 0.38 -4.17
N LEU A 101 0.12 0.09 -4.77
CA LEU A 101 0.93 -1.08 -4.45
C LEU A 101 2.11 -0.62 -3.59
N ILE A 102 2.13 -1.07 -2.34
CA ILE A 102 3.27 -0.91 -1.44
C ILE A 102 4.05 -2.21 -1.45
N GLU A 103 5.35 -2.11 -1.70
CA GLU A 103 6.30 -3.21 -1.71
C GLU A 103 7.32 -2.97 -0.62
N THR A 104 7.48 -3.91 0.30
CA THR A 104 8.43 -3.83 1.41
C THR A 104 9.42 -4.98 1.33
N LEU A 105 10.70 -4.66 1.18
CA LEU A 105 11.79 -5.61 1.44
C LEU A 105 12.09 -5.59 2.94
N LYS A 106 12.07 -6.74 3.59
CA LYS A 106 12.21 -6.85 5.06
C LYS A 106 13.65 -7.10 5.53
N THR A 107 14.57 -7.38 4.61
CA THR A 107 15.94 -7.76 4.98
C THR A 107 16.98 -6.95 4.20
N PRO A 108 18.10 -6.54 4.83
CA PRO A 108 18.42 -6.71 6.25
C PRO A 108 17.55 -5.83 7.16
N ILE A 109 17.01 -4.74 6.66
CA ILE A 109 16.13 -3.79 7.38
C ILE A 109 14.99 -3.40 6.44
N ALA A 110 13.79 -3.27 6.98
CA ALA A 110 12.61 -2.99 6.17
C ALA A 110 12.73 -1.64 5.45
N ASP A 111 12.48 -1.68 4.14
CA ASP A 111 12.37 -0.49 3.29
C ASP A 111 11.24 -0.68 2.29
N SER A 112 10.48 0.37 2.02
CA SER A 112 9.27 0.30 1.21
C SER A 112 9.29 1.29 0.06
N ARG A 113 8.64 0.89 -1.03
CA ARG A 113 8.25 1.79 -2.12
C ARG A 113 6.76 1.69 -2.37
N ILE A 114 6.18 2.74 -2.95
CA ILE A 114 4.78 2.79 -3.34
C ILE A 114 4.66 3.15 -4.82
N SER A 115 3.81 2.41 -5.53
CA SER A 115 3.48 2.66 -6.94
C SER A 115 1.98 2.76 -7.11
N PHE A 116 1.52 3.51 -8.12
CA PHE A 116 0.11 3.73 -8.37
C PHE A 116 -0.27 3.28 -9.77
N TYR A 117 -1.42 2.61 -9.87
CA TYR A 117 -1.95 2.08 -11.11
C TYR A 117 -3.46 2.37 -11.20
N ASN A 118 -3.98 2.44 -12.43
CA ASN A 118 -5.42 2.40 -12.61
C ASN A 118 -5.95 0.95 -12.38
N SER A 119 -7.26 0.75 -12.46
CA SER A 119 -7.90 -0.58 -12.27
C SER A 119 -7.47 -1.63 -13.30
N ARG A 120 -6.78 -1.24 -14.39
CA ARG A 120 -6.20 -2.14 -15.39
C ARG A 120 -4.71 -2.39 -15.21
N TRP A 121 -4.12 -1.94 -14.11
CA TRP A 121 -2.69 -2.01 -13.80
C TRP A 121 -1.80 -1.22 -14.78
N GLU A 122 -2.35 -0.19 -15.42
CA GLU A 122 -1.55 0.76 -16.18
C GLU A 122 -0.98 1.81 -15.19
N PRO A 123 0.32 2.10 -15.24
CA PRO A 123 0.93 3.07 -14.34
C PRO A 123 0.28 4.45 -14.43
N ILE A 124 0.12 5.11 -13.28
CA ILE A 124 -0.35 6.49 -13.22
C ILE A 124 0.87 7.42 -13.22
N GLU A 125 1.04 8.20 -14.29
CA GLU A 125 2.16 9.13 -14.44
C GLU A 125 2.12 10.30 -13.44
N LYS A 126 0.92 10.70 -12.99
CA LYS A 126 0.75 11.76 -12.00
C LYS A 126 1.17 11.26 -10.63
N SER A 127 2.09 11.96 -10.00
CA SER A 127 2.54 11.65 -8.65
C SER A 127 1.38 11.76 -7.65
N CYS A 128 0.88 10.60 -7.21
CA CYS A 128 -0.11 10.49 -6.13
C CYS A 128 0.54 10.58 -4.73
N PHE A 129 1.85 10.44 -4.66
CA PHE A 129 2.65 10.59 -3.45
C PHE A 129 4.02 11.17 -3.81
N LYS A 130 4.51 12.04 -2.94
CA LYS A 130 5.89 12.56 -3.00
C LYS A 130 6.61 12.11 -1.74
N GLU A 131 7.68 11.39 -1.93
CA GLU A 131 8.54 10.97 -0.82
C GLU A 131 9.04 12.18 -0.03
N PRO A 132 9.01 12.10 1.31
CA PRO A 132 9.52 13.17 2.16
C PRO A 132 11.04 13.27 2.07
N ASP A 133 11.53 14.48 2.00
CA ASP A 133 12.94 14.77 2.19
C ASP A 133 13.34 14.69 3.68
N LEU A 134 14.64 14.68 3.97
CA LEU A 134 15.15 14.63 5.34
C LEU A 134 14.55 15.74 6.22
N LYS A 135 14.34 16.94 5.68
CA LYS A 135 13.79 18.08 6.43
C LYS A 135 12.40 17.80 6.97
N THR A 136 11.59 17.05 6.25
CA THR A 136 10.23 16.65 6.66
C THR A 136 10.27 15.73 7.89
N TRP A 137 11.31 14.92 8.03
CA TRP A 137 11.53 14.02 9.16
C TRP A 137 12.05 14.71 10.42
N LEU A 138 12.45 15.98 10.33
CA LEU A 138 12.99 16.68 11.48
C LEU A 138 11.89 17.28 12.35
N THR A 139 12.12 17.26 13.68
CA THR A 139 11.37 18.08 14.64
C THR A 139 11.70 19.57 14.43
N LYS A 140 10.93 20.48 15.05
CA LYS A 140 11.24 21.94 15.00
C LYS A 140 12.66 22.25 15.46
N VAL A 141 13.12 21.57 16.52
CA VAL A 141 14.49 21.73 17.03
C VAL A 141 15.49 21.09 16.07
N GLY A 142 15.19 19.91 15.56
CA GLY A 142 16.01 19.17 14.61
C GLY A 142 16.24 19.90 13.30
N SER A 143 15.31 20.77 12.87
CA SER A 143 15.48 21.58 11.66
C SER A 143 16.70 22.52 11.71
N LYS A 144 17.15 22.89 12.92
CA LYS A 144 18.38 23.68 13.12
C LYS A 144 19.65 22.82 13.18
N LYS A 145 19.48 21.49 13.15
CA LYS A 145 20.53 20.47 13.28
C LYS A 145 20.61 19.56 12.04
N ILE A 146 20.10 20.05 10.91
CA ILE A 146 19.97 19.23 9.70
C ILE A 146 21.31 18.69 9.20
N ASP A 147 22.40 19.44 9.34
CA ASP A 147 23.72 19.01 8.89
C ASP A 147 24.32 17.96 9.82
N ASP A 148 24.10 18.09 11.14
CA ASP A 148 24.51 17.09 12.13
C ASP A 148 23.73 15.77 11.87
N VAL A 149 22.40 15.87 11.62
CA VAL A 149 21.58 14.71 11.31
C VAL A 149 22.00 14.06 9.98
N ARG A 150 22.27 14.86 8.93
CA ARG A 150 22.70 14.35 7.63
C ARG A 150 24.05 13.65 7.71
N ALA A 151 24.96 14.13 8.54
CA ALA A 151 26.25 13.46 8.75
C ALA A 151 26.12 12.09 9.42
N ALA A 152 25.18 11.96 10.37
CA ALA A 152 24.92 10.70 11.07
C ALA A 152 23.98 9.75 10.31
N LEU A 153 23.07 10.30 9.49
CA LEU A 153 22.01 9.57 8.77
C LEU A 153 22.10 9.88 7.26
N PRO A 154 22.97 9.20 6.51
CA PRO A 154 23.20 9.49 5.08
C PRO A 154 22.02 9.13 4.17
N PHE A 155 21.16 8.20 4.59
CA PHE A 155 19.93 7.77 3.89
C PHE A 155 18.86 7.37 4.90
N MET A 156 17.61 7.28 4.42
CA MET A 156 16.47 6.81 5.20
C MET A 156 16.05 5.43 4.67
N LEU A 157 15.80 4.50 5.58
CA LEU A 157 15.03 3.27 5.30
C LEU A 157 13.68 3.43 5.99
N VAL A 158 12.62 3.28 5.22
CA VAL A 158 11.27 3.67 5.66
C VAL A 158 10.26 2.60 5.32
N GLN A 159 9.54 2.13 6.31
CA GLN A 159 8.42 1.22 6.11
C GLN A 159 7.12 2.00 5.90
N TYR A 160 6.34 1.63 4.87
CA TYR A 160 5.05 2.23 4.53
C TYR A 160 3.91 1.30 4.91
N GLU A 161 2.83 1.88 5.41
CA GLU A 161 1.59 1.17 5.69
C GLU A 161 0.39 2.05 5.35
N TYR A 162 -0.49 1.55 4.48
CA TYR A 162 -1.75 2.19 4.14
C TYR A 162 -2.88 1.59 4.98
N ASN A 163 -3.67 2.46 5.62
CA ASN A 163 -4.90 2.11 6.32
C ASN A 163 -6.11 2.65 5.56
N SER A 164 -7.02 1.74 5.14
CA SER A 164 -8.23 2.11 4.40
C SER A 164 -9.36 2.65 5.28
N GLU A 165 -9.32 2.47 6.60
CA GLU A 165 -10.37 2.96 7.49
C GLU A 165 -10.36 4.49 7.58
N ASP A 166 -9.17 5.07 7.70
CA ASP A 166 -8.97 6.52 7.76
C ASP A 166 -8.30 7.10 6.51
N ASN A 167 -8.06 6.27 5.49
CA ASN A 167 -7.39 6.64 4.23
C ASN A 167 -6.03 7.29 4.45
N THR A 168 -5.22 6.74 5.33
CA THR A 168 -3.89 7.28 5.66
C THR A 168 -2.77 6.35 5.24
N LEU A 169 -1.64 6.95 4.89
CA LEU A 169 -0.37 6.29 4.67
C LEU A 169 0.57 6.70 5.81
N THR A 170 0.98 5.73 6.60
CA THR A 170 1.97 5.92 7.67
C THR A 170 3.34 5.50 7.16
N LEU A 171 4.32 6.35 7.39
CA LEU A 171 5.73 6.11 7.10
C LEU A 171 6.47 5.99 8.41
N THR A 172 7.13 4.88 8.67
CA THR A 172 7.90 4.64 9.90
C THR A 172 9.39 4.59 9.56
N SER A 173 10.17 5.40 10.25
CA SER A 173 11.63 5.42 10.11
C SER A 173 12.25 4.18 10.75
N ASN A 174 13.14 3.51 10.04
CA ASN A 174 13.93 2.39 10.54
C ASN A 174 15.36 2.80 10.95
N ALA A 175 15.62 4.10 11.15
CA ALA A 175 16.94 4.62 11.48
C ALA A 175 17.57 3.94 12.71
N GLU A 176 16.77 3.63 13.73
CA GLU A 176 17.21 2.92 14.93
C GLU A 176 17.75 1.52 14.65
N GLN A 177 17.27 0.86 13.59
CA GLN A 177 17.61 -0.52 13.29
C GLN A 177 18.96 -0.68 12.57
N PHE A 178 19.45 0.36 11.88
CA PHE A 178 20.69 0.26 11.11
C PHE A 178 21.81 1.19 11.58
N LEU A 179 21.50 2.21 12.37
CA LEU A 179 22.55 3.02 12.99
C LEU A 179 23.13 2.34 14.25
N SER A 180 24.37 2.67 14.60
CA SER A 180 24.86 2.28 15.92
C SER A 180 24.01 2.96 17.01
N ARG A 181 24.00 2.36 18.20
CA ARG A 181 23.25 2.91 19.34
C ARG A 181 23.67 4.33 19.67
N GLU A 182 24.96 4.62 19.60
CA GLU A 182 25.55 5.94 19.86
C GLU A 182 25.10 6.96 18.80
N ALA A 183 25.19 6.58 17.52
CA ALA A 183 24.80 7.44 16.41
C ALA A 183 23.28 7.77 16.49
N TYR A 184 22.44 6.77 16.71
CA TYR A 184 21.00 6.99 16.84
C TYR A 184 20.65 7.84 18.06
N SER A 185 21.22 7.56 19.23
CA SER A 185 20.99 8.35 20.45
C SER A 185 21.37 9.83 20.26
N GLY A 186 22.42 10.10 19.46
CA GLY A 186 22.87 11.46 19.18
C GLY A 186 21.88 12.30 18.37
N ILE A 187 21.01 11.65 17.56
CA ILE A 187 20.10 12.36 16.64
C ILE A 187 18.61 12.07 16.89
N SER A 188 18.26 11.05 17.64
CA SER A 188 16.87 10.56 17.80
C SER A 188 15.91 11.64 18.28
N GLN A 189 16.32 12.53 19.19
CA GLN A 189 15.52 13.66 19.68
C GLN A 189 15.16 14.68 18.59
N TRP A 190 15.88 14.68 17.46
CA TRP A 190 15.68 15.59 16.34
C TRP A 190 14.87 14.96 15.21
N LEU A 191 14.67 13.64 15.23
CA LEU A 191 13.93 12.91 14.25
C LEU A 191 12.50 12.63 14.72
N LYS A 192 11.56 12.68 13.78
CA LYS A 192 10.23 12.12 13.97
C LYS A 192 10.30 10.61 13.70
N PRO A 193 9.74 9.78 14.58
CA PRO A 193 9.75 8.33 14.37
C PRO A 193 8.85 7.90 13.20
N SER A 194 7.80 8.68 12.93
CA SER A 194 6.88 8.43 11.84
C SER A 194 6.32 9.72 11.23
N LEU A 195 5.82 9.59 10.00
CA LEU A 195 5.04 10.62 9.31
C LEU A 195 3.71 10.03 8.87
N LYS A 196 2.63 10.81 9.01
CA LYS A 196 1.30 10.41 8.57
C LYS A 196 0.85 11.28 7.41
N TYR A 197 0.36 10.64 6.35
CA TYR A 197 -0.20 11.30 5.17
C TYR A 197 -1.66 10.89 5.03
N ALA A 198 -2.53 11.83 4.67
CA ALA A 198 -3.93 11.57 4.38
C ALA A 198 -4.20 11.65 2.87
N TRP A 199 -5.02 10.72 2.37
CA TRP A 199 -5.48 10.73 0.99
C TRP A 199 -6.59 11.76 0.81
N ASN A 200 -6.42 12.69 -0.12
CA ASN A 200 -7.40 13.76 -0.38
C ASN A 200 -8.26 13.53 -1.65
N GLY A 201 -8.29 12.30 -2.17
CA GLY A 201 -9.00 11.96 -3.40
C GLY A 201 -8.16 12.14 -4.68
N LYS A 202 -6.91 12.64 -4.57
CA LYS A 202 -5.98 12.83 -5.71
C LYS A 202 -4.54 12.47 -5.35
N LYS A 203 -4.11 12.74 -4.13
CA LYS A 203 -2.76 12.49 -3.65
C LYS A 203 -2.72 12.38 -2.13
N PHE A 204 -1.69 11.75 -1.62
CA PHE A 204 -1.34 11.78 -0.22
C PHE A 204 -0.74 13.14 0.16
N THR A 205 -1.22 13.72 1.24
CA THR A 205 -0.75 15.00 1.79
C THR A 205 -0.35 14.83 3.24
N LEU A 206 0.80 15.39 3.62
CA LEU A 206 1.30 15.30 4.99
C LEU A 206 0.28 15.88 5.98
N VAL A 207 -0.07 15.12 6.99
CA VAL A 207 -0.87 15.58 8.12
C VAL A 207 0.03 16.43 9.01
N LYS A 208 -0.36 17.68 9.23
CA LYS A 208 0.38 18.57 10.13
C LYS A 208 -0.03 18.28 11.57
N GLU A 209 0.96 18.05 12.40
CA GLU A 209 0.83 18.03 13.86
C GLU A 209 0.66 19.44 14.42
#